data_6dd7c107cf74a2c56291f9faea9c8e5b
#
_entry.id   6dd7c107cf74a2c56291f9faea9c8e5b
#
_cell.length_a   1.000
_cell.length_b   1.000
_cell.length_c   1.000
_cell.angle_alpha   90.00
_cell.angle_beta   90.00
_cell.angle_gamma   90.00
#
_symmetry.space_group_name_H-M   'P 1'
#
loop_
_entity.id
_entity.type
_entity.pdbx_description
1 polymer ?
#
loop_
_entity_poly.entity_id
_entity_poly.type
_entity_poly.pdbx_seq_one_letter_code
_entity_poly.pdbx_strand_id
1 'polypeptide(L)'
;KATLLDGSYHPVDSSEQAFKMAAHIAYKQGLAQAQPCLLEPICLVKVILDDASTGDIMTVINKRRGTVLGMNPSEEEQGMTELDAQMPQSEITDLATVVRQITRGLGHFTAQFDHYEQLPQALEADVIANAPKFSEYEG
;
A
#
# COMPACT_ATOMS: atom_id res chain seq x y z
N LYS A 1 7.88 -3.53 -14.95
CA LYS A 1 8.94 -4.52 -15.21
C LYS A 1 9.77 -4.08 -16.41
N ALA A 2 11.07 -4.02 -16.29
CA ALA A 2 12.01 -3.74 -17.37
C ALA A 2 12.76 -5.02 -17.74
N THR A 3 12.91 -5.28 -19.04
CA THR A 3 13.63 -6.45 -19.55
C THR A 3 14.63 -6.00 -20.60
N LEU A 4 15.91 -6.33 -20.42
CA LEU A 4 16.93 -6.09 -21.41
C LEU A 4 16.82 -7.14 -22.54
N LEU A 5 16.62 -6.68 -23.76
CA LEU A 5 16.44 -7.55 -24.93
C LEU A 5 17.71 -7.67 -25.76
N ASP A 6 18.48 -6.60 -25.91
CA ASP A 6 19.66 -6.54 -26.75
C ASP A 6 20.56 -5.37 -26.31
N GLY A 7 21.78 -5.36 -26.78
CA GLY A 7 22.77 -4.30 -26.55
C GLY A 7 23.93 -4.40 -27.49
N SER A 8 24.68 -3.31 -27.62
CA SER A 8 25.94 -3.29 -28.39
C SER A 8 27.01 -2.58 -27.61
N TYR A 9 28.28 -2.93 -27.94
CA TYR A 9 29.46 -2.39 -27.30
C TYR A 9 30.44 -1.85 -28.35
N HIS A 10 30.94 -0.63 -28.09
CA HIS A 10 31.99 -0.01 -28.89
C HIS A 10 33.15 0.35 -27.98
N PRO A 11 34.44 -0.05 -28.33
CA PRO A 11 35.57 0.13 -27.44
C PRO A 11 35.86 1.59 -27.04
N VAL A 12 35.50 2.56 -27.89
CA VAL A 12 35.74 3.99 -27.64
C VAL A 12 34.60 4.68 -26.90
N ASP A 13 33.37 4.30 -27.21
CA ASP A 13 32.13 5.01 -26.74
C ASP A 13 31.41 4.29 -25.59
N SER A 14 31.85 3.08 -25.26
CA SER A 14 31.21 2.28 -24.22
C SER A 14 31.99 2.32 -22.91
N SER A 15 31.29 2.53 -21.82
CA SER A 15 31.78 2.48 -20.45
C SER A 15 30.68 2.11 -19.51
N GLU A 16 31.00 1.80 -18.27
CA GLU A 16 29.98 1.55 -17.23
C GLU A 16 29.03 2.75 -17.08
N GLN A 17 29.58 3.96 -17.07
CA GLN A 17 28.79 5.18 -16.95
C GLN A 17 27.91 5.44 -18.19
N ALA A 18 28.43 5.15 -19.39
CA ALA A 18 27.66 5.26 -20.62
C ALA A 18 26.49 4.29 -20.64
N PHE A 19 26.66 3.04 -20.17
CA PHE A 19 25.58 2.07 -20.05
C PHE A 19 24.53 2.48 -19.00
N LYS A 20 24.94 3.00 -17.86
CA LYS A 20 24.02 3.55 -16.84
C LYS A 20 23.19 4.70 -17.40
N MET A 21 23.81 5.61 -18.14
CA MET A 21 23.13 6.74 -18.78
C MET A 21 22.14 6.26 -19.85
N ALA A 22 22.53 5.32 -20.70
CA ALA A 22 21.65 4.74 -21.72
C ALA A 22 20.44 4.06 -21.10
N ALA A 23 20.63 3.27 -20.05
CA ALA A 23 19.55 2.62 -19.31
C ALA A 23 18.61 3.63 -18.65
N HIS A 24 19.13 4.71 -18.08
CA HIS A 24 18.34 5.78 -17.48
C HIS A 24 17.46 6.50 -18.50
N ILE A 25 18.00 6.84 -19.65
CA ILE A 25 17.26 7.48 -20.76
C ILE A 25 16.16 6.53 -21.27
N ALA A 26 16.49 5.28 -21.53
CA ALA A 26 15.54 4.27 -21.98
C ALA A 26 14.41 4.06 -20.98
N TYR A 27 14.72 4.01 -19.69
CA TYR A 27 13.73 3.89 -18.62
C TYR A 27 12.78 5.08 -18.57
N LYS A 28 13.31 6.31 -18.61
CA LYS A 28 12.48 7.54 -18.60
C LYS A 28 11.51 7.58 -19.78
N GLN A 29 12.00 7.28 -20.98
CA GLN A 29 11.18 7.28 -22.19
C GLN A 29 10.16 6.13 -22.19
N GLY A 30 10.58 4.94 -21.81
CA GLY A 30 9.72 3.76 -21.76
C GLY A 30 8.62 3.87 -20.69
N LEU A 31 8.93 4.43 -19.52
CA LEU A 31 7.97 4.61 -18.45
C LEU A 31 6.80 5.50 -18.87
N ALA A 32 7.08 6.61 -19.55
CA ALA A 32 6.03 7.50 -20.04
C ALA A 32 5.08 6.84 -21.04
N GLN A 33 5.59 5.89 -21.85
CA GLN A 33 4.81 5.14 -22.84
C GLN A 33 4.10 3.91 -22.27
N ALA A 34 4.53 3.42 -21.12
CA ALA A 34 4.02 2.20 -20.51
C ALA A 34 2.71 2.40 -19.72
N GLN A 35 2.12 3.58 -19.76
CA GLN A 35 0.91 3.92 -18.97
C GLN A 35 1.11 3.61 -17.48
N PRO A 36 2.01 4.32 -16.79
CA PRO A 36 2.31 4.05 -15.39
C PRO A 36 1.09 4.28 -14.51
N CYS A 37 0.97 3.48 -13.46
CA CYS A 37 -0.02 3.66 -12.42
C CYS A 37 0.66 3.62 -11.04
N LEU A 38 0.03 4.24 -10.05
CA LEU A 38 0.47 4.14 -8.68
C LEU A 38 -0.05 2.85 -8.05
N LEU A 39 0.80 2.22 -7.26
CA LEU A 39 0.45 1.08 -6.42
C LEU A 39 0.41 1.55 -4.97
N GLU A 40 -0.57 1.06 -4.22
CA GLU A 40 -0.64 1.25 -2.78
C GLU A 40 -0.47 -0.08 -2.04
N PRO A 41 0.23 -0.10 -0.90
CA PRO A 41 0.33 -1.29 -0.09
C PRO A 41 -1.00 -1.57 0.61
N ILE A 42 -1.44 -2.83 0.51
CA ILE A 42 -2.61 -3.34 1.21
C ILE A 42 -2.12 -4.19 2.38
N CYS A 43 -2.70 -3.96 3.54
CA CYS A 43 -2.43 -4.71 4.75
C CYS A 43 -3.59 -5.63 5.11
N LEU A 44 -3.24 -6.82 5.58
CA LEU A 44 -4.17 -7.68 6.29
C LEU A 44 -4.25 -7.18 7.74
N VAL A 45 -5.45 -6.80 8.15
CA VAL A 45 -5.74 -6.28 9.49
C VAL A 45 -6.60 -7.29 10.22
N LYS A 46 -6.13 -7.70 11.38
CA LYS A 46 -6.88 -8.56 12.30
C LYS A 46 -7.29 -7.70 13.51
N VAL A 47 -8.58 -7.60 13.75
CA VAL A 47 -9.13 -6.83 14.88
C VAL A 47 -9.79 -7.81 15.86
N ILE A 48 -9.38 -7.75 17.13
CA ILE A 48 -10.00 -8.50 18.21
C ILE A 48 -10.85 -7.54 19.04
N LEU A 49 -12.13 -7.83 19.18
CA LEU A 49 -13.11 -6.94 19.80
C LEU A 49 -14.30 -7.70 20.38
N ASP A 50 -15.07 -7.02 21.21
CA ASP A 50 -16.32 -7.54 21.73
C ASP A 50 -17.41 -7.55 20.65
N ASP A 51 -18.36 -8.48 20.74
CA ASP A 51 -19.45 -8.66 19.77
C ASP A 51 -20.29 -7.38 19.58
N ALA A 52 -20.49 -6.60 20.65
CA ALA A 52 -21.27 -5.38 20.59
C ALA A 52 -20.65 -4.29 19.72
N SER A 53 -19.32 -4.27 19.61
CA SER A 53 -18.55 -3.27 18.84
C SER A 53 -18.34 -3.65 17.38
N THR A 54 -18.68 -4.88 16.99
CA THR A 54 -18.38 -5.45 15.66
C THR A 54 -19.02 -4.61 14.53
N GLY A 55 -20.27 -4.22 14.66
CA GLY A 55 -20.97 -3.45 13.63
C GLY A 55 -20.35 -2.08 13.38
N ASP A 56 -19.93 -1.42 14.44
CA ASP A 56 -19.28 -0.11 14.35
C ASP A 56 -17.91 -0.20 13.69
N ILE A 57 -17.12 -1.20 14.04
CA ILE A 57 -15.81 -1.44 13.42
C ILE A 57 -15.94 -1.81 11.94
N MET A 58 -16.89 -2.66 11.56
CA MET A 58 -17.17 -2.96 10.15
C MET A 58 -17.51 -1.68 9.36
N THR A 59 -18.29 -0.79 9.95
CA THR A 59 -18.63 0.50 9.34
C THR A 59 -17.39 1.37 9.14
N VAL A 60 -16.50 1.41 10.11
CA VAL A 60 -15.21 2.14 10.01
C VAL A 60 -14.33 1.56 8.91
N ILE A 61 -14.18 0.23 8.86
CA ILE A 61 -13.38 -0.45 7.84
C ILE A 61 -13.91 -0.12 6.43
N ASN A 62 -15.22 -0.23 6.22
CA ASN A 62 -15.84 0.06 4.93
C ASN A 62 -15.67 1.54 4.51
N LYS A 63 -15.78 2.49 5.45
CA LYS A 63 -15.54 3.92 5.18
C LYS A 63 -14.09 4.21 4.79
N ARG A 64 -13.15 3.38 5.22
CA ARG A 64 -11.71 3.50 4.99
C ARG A 64 -11.21 2.62 3.84
N ARG A 65 -12.05 2.37 2.86
CA ARG A 65 -11.73 1.54 1.68
C ARG A 65 -11.26 0.12 2.03
N GLY A 66 -11.59 -0.35 3.24
CA GLY A 66 -11.31 -1.71 3.68
C GLY A 66 -12.35 -2.70 3.20
N THR A 67 -11.95 -3.96 3.14
CA THR A 67 -12.83 -5.11 2.82
C THR A 67 -12.75 -6.11 3.95
N VAL A 68 -13.88 -6.43 4.57
CA VAL A 68 -13.98 -7.48 5.59
C VAL A 68 -13.91 -8.85 4.89
N LEU A 69 -12.97 -9.69 5.30
CA LEU A 69 -12.77 -11.03 4.76
C LEU A 69 -13.54 -12.09 5.52
N GLY A 70 -13.62 -11.92 6.84
CA GLY A 70 -14.28 -12.90 7.69
C GLY A 70 -14.38 -12.44 9.13
N MET A 71 -15.14 -13.21 9.90
CA MET A 71 -15.41 -12.99 11.31
C MET A 71 -15.51 -14.33 11.99
N ASN A 72 -14.72 -14.54 13.02
CA ASN A 72 -14.68 -15.79 13.77
C ASN A 72 -14.61 -15.50 15.28
N PRO A 73 -15.05 -16.41 16.15
CA PRO A 73 -14.72 -16.31 17.56
C PRO A 73 -13.21 -16.26 17.75
N SER A 74 -12.72 -15.40 18.62
CA SER A 74 -11.29 -15.30 18.89
C SER A 74 -10.79 -16.58 19.56
N GLU A 75 -9.71 -17.15 19.02
CA GLU A 75 -9.03 -18.28 19.65
C GLU A 75 -8.13 -17.82 20.81
N GLU A 76 -7.72 -16.55 20.81
CA GLU A 76 -6.81 -15.97 21.79
C GLU A 76 -7.55 -15.47 23.03
N GLU A 77 -8.76 -14.93 22.86
CA GLU A 77 -9.54 -14.32 23.96
C GLU A 77 -10.98 -14.82 23.98
N GLN A 78 -11.35 -15.54 25.04
CA GLN A 78 -12.71 -16.07 25.22
C GLN A 78 -13.75 -14.94 25.28
N GLY A 79 -14.79 -15.04 24.46
CA GLY A 79 -15.88 -14.04 24.42
C GLY A 79 -15.59 -12.82 23.55
N MET A 80 -14.49 -12.86 22.80
CA MET A 80 -14.15 -11.84 21.81
C MET A 80 -14.31 -12.39 20.39
N THR A 81 -14.57 -11.50 19.45
CA THR A 81 -14.62 -11.80 18.02
C THR A 81 -13.35 -11.33 17.34
N GLU A 82 -12.81 -12.16 16.47
CA GLU A 82 -11.73 -11.85 15.56
C GLU A 82 -12.32 -11.47 14.21
N LEU A 83 -11.98 -10.28 13.71
CA LEU A 83 -12.41 -9.76 12.43
C LEU A 83 -11.20 -9.59 11.54
N ASP A 84 -11.19 -10.28 10.40
CA ASP A 84 -10.16 -10.18 9.38
C ASP A 84 -10.61 -9.21 8.28
N ALA A 85 -9.75 -8.26 7.92
CA ALA A 85 -10.01 -7.31 6.86
C ALA A 85 -8.74 -6.98 6.08
N GLN A 86 -8.92 -6.53 4.84
CA GLN A 86 -7.86 -5.91 4.04
C GLN A 86 -8.09 -4.42 3.96
N MET A 87 -7.04 -3.63 4.19
CA MET A 87 -7.10 -2.17 4.17
C MET A 87 -5.85 -1.57 3.56
N PRO A 88 -5.96 -0.45 2.82
CA PRO A 88 -4.80 0.31 2.42
C PRO A 88 -4.00 0.81 3.64
N GLN A 89 -2.68 0.73 3.56
CA GLN A 89 -1.81 1.14 4.67
C GLN A 89 -2.01 2.60 5.08
N SER A 90 -2.33 3.48 4.14
CA SER A 90 -2.63 4.90 4.41
C SER A 90 -3.82 5.10 5.34
N GLU A 91 -4.77 4.17 5.35
CA GLU A 91 -6.01 4.24 6.14
C GLU A 91 -5.88 3.62 7.55
N ILE A 92 -4.72 3.04 7.87
CA ILE A 92 -4.50 2.33 9.15
C ILE A 92 -3.93 3.27 10.21
N THR A 93 -3.33 4.39 9.85
CA THR A 93 -2.49 5.23 10.71
C THR A 93 -3.15 5.59 12.05
N ASP A 94 -4.44 5.92 12.05
CA ASP A 94 -5.20 6.27 13.24
C ASP A 94 -6.21 5.19 13.67
N LEU A 95 -6.20 4.04 13.01
CA LEU A 95 -7.14 2.94 13.28
C LEU A 95 -7.03 2.45 14.73
N ALA A 96 -5.83 2.43 15.31
CA ALA A 96 -5.61 2.07 16.71
C ALA A 96 -6.43 2.92 17.67
N THR A 97 -6.45 4.22 17.44
CA THR A 97 -7.21 5.15 18.27
C THR A 97 -8.71 4.92 18.13
N VAL A 98 -9.17 4.72 16.89
CA VAL A 98 -10.59 4.49 16.60
C VAL A 98 -11.07 3.16 17.18
N VAL A 99 -10.30 2.08 17.04
CA VAL A 99 -10.62 0.77 17.64
C VAL A 99 -10.75 0.89 19.15
N ARG A 100 -9.78 1.54 19.81
CA ARG A 100 -9.82 1.74 21.28
C ARG A 100 -11.01 2.58 21.72
N GLN A 101 -11.39 3.60 20.96
CA GLN A 101 -12.55 4.42 21.28
C GLN A 101 -13.85 3.64 21.17
N ILE A 102 -14.07 2.89 20.10
CA ILE A 102 -15.30 2.12 19.84
C ILE A 102 -15.43 0.99 20.86
N THR A 103 -14.33 0.26 21.12
CA THR A 103 -14.33 -0.88 22.03
C THR A 103 -14.11 -0.50 23.50
N ARG A 104 -14.07 0.80 23.81
CA ARG A 104 -13.81 1.32 25.17
C ARG A 104 -12.50 0.78 25.79
N GLY A 105 -11.50 0.58 24.94
CA GLY A 105 -10.21 0.07 25.33
C GLY A 105 -10.06 -1.45 25.37
N LEU A 106 -11.12 -2.21 25.12
CA LEU A 106 -11.10 -3.68 25.14
C LEU A 106 -10.54 -4.28 23.86
N GLY A 107 -10.66 -3.58 22.72
CA GLY A 107 -10.22 -4.08 21.44
C GLY A 107 -8.78 -3.67 21.08
N HIS A 108 -8.16 -4.52 20.31
CA HIS A 108 -6.86 -4.23 19.70
C HIS A 108 -6.81 -4.78 18.28
N PHE A 109 -5.81 -4.32 17.50
CA PHE A 109 -5.61 -4.84 16.16
C PHE A 109 -4.13 -5.06 15.86
N THR A 110 -3.89 -5.94 14.92
CA THR A 110 -2.59 -6.14 14.29
C THR A 110 -2.73 -5.89 12.79
N ALA A 111 -1.68 -5.38 12.16
CA ALA A 111 -1.64 -5.16 10.73
C ALA A 111 -0.37 -5.74 10.16
N GLN A 112 -0.49 -6.46 9.06
CA GLN A 112 0.62 -7.08 8.34
C GLN A 112 0.51 -6.73 6.86
N PHE A 113 1.63 -6.39 6.22
CA PHE A 113 1.66 -6.21 4.78
C PHE A 113 1.24 -7.50 4.06
N ASP A 114 0.35 -7.37 3.08
CA ASP A 114 -0.14 -8.48 2.28
C ASP A 114 0.32 -8.36 0.82
N HIS A 115 -0.11 -7.34 0.11
CA HIS A 115 0.22 -7.15 -1.30
C HIS A 115 0.10 -5.68 -1.73
N TYR A 116 0.46 -5.40 -2.98
CA TYR A 116 0.20 -4.11 -3.63
C TYR A 116 -1.01 -4.20 -4.53
N GLU A 117 -1.84 -3.17 -4.53
CA GLU A 117 -2.92 -2.95 -5.47
C GLU A 117 -2.78 -1.61 -6.17
N GLN A 118 -3.39 -1.49 -7.34
CA GLN A 118 -3.45 -0.22 -8.05
C GLN A 118 -4.28 0.78 -7.25
N LEU A 119 -3.72 1.96 -7.02
CA LEU A 119 -4.44 3.07 -6.40
C LEU A 119 -5.62 3.49 -7.30
N PRO A 120 -6.83 3.72 -6.75
CA PRO A 120 -7.93 4.25 -7.53
C PRO A 120 -7.55 5.55 -8.23
N GLN A 121 -7.86 5.67 -9.53
CA GLN A 121 -7.47 6.79 -10.36
C GLN A 121 -7.94 8.15 -9.81
N ALA A 122 -9.09 8.17 -9.13
CA ALA A 122 -9.60 9.37 -8.49
C ALA A 122 -8.70 9.93 -7.37
N LEU A 123 -7.91 9.07 -6.72
CA LEU A 123 -6.99 9.43 -5.64
C LEU A 123 -5.56 9.67 -6.12
N GLU A 124 -5.22 9.22 -7.32
CA GLU A 124 -3.87 9.27 -7.87
C GLU A 124 -3.37 10.71 -8.00
N ALA A 125 -4.20 11.61 -8.48
CA ALA A 125 -3.86 13.03 -8.67
C ALA A 125 -3.51 13.70 -7.32
N ASP A 126 -4.26 13.42 -6.27
CA ASP A 126 -4.03 13.98 -4.94
C ASP A 126 -2.74 13.43 -4.32
N VAL A 127 -2.48 12.15 -4.48
CA VAL A 127 -1.25 11.51 -3.98
C VAL A 127 -0.02 12.09 -4.70
N ILE A 128 -0.07 12.27 -6.03
CA ILE A 128 1.01 12.87 -6.81
C ILE A 128 1.24 14.32 -6.39
N ALA A 129 0.17 15.10 -6.20
CA ALA A 129 0.26 16.51 -5.81
C ALA A 129 0.90 16.70 -4.42
N ASN A 130 0.65 15.77 -3.49
CA ASN A 130 1.17 15.82 -2.13
C ASN A 130 2.50 15.06 -1.96
N ALA A 131 2.99 14.39 -3.01
CA ALA A 131 4.27 13.68 -2.97
C ALA A 131 5.44 14.65 -2.73
N PRO A 132 6.44 14.26 -1.92
CA PRO A 132 7.66 15.04 -1.77
C PRO A 132 8.31 15.23 -3.15
N LYS A 133 8.57 16.48 -3.52
CA LYS A 133 9.37 16.76 -4.72
C LYS A 133 10.83 16.47 -4.39
N PHE A 134 11.31 15.36 -4.89
CA PHE A 134 12.76 15.12 -4.90
C PHE A 134 13.35 16.08 -5.96
N SER A 135 14.33 16.89 -5.54
CA SER A 135 15.15 17.63 -6.50
C SER A 135 15.69 16.62 -7.51
N GLU A 136 15.46 16.88 -8.80
CA GLU A 136 16.08 16.08 -9.84
C GLU A 136 17.58 16.00 -9.52
N TYR A 137 18.13 14.80 -9.53
CA TYR A 137 19.55 14.61 -9.51
C TYR A 137 20.09 15.30 -10.76
N GLU A 138 20.55 16.54 -10.61
CA GLU A 138 21.46 17.15 -11.53
C GLU A 138 22.80 16.45 -11.35
N GLY A 139 23.01 15.46 -12.21
CA GLY A 139 24.27 14.73 -12.30
C GLY A 139 24.72 14.66 -13.74
#